data_c6119bc35f169ff1a9f6ba83534be728
#
_entry.id   c6119bc35f169ff1a9f6ba83534be728
#
_cell.length_a   1.000
_cell.length_b   1.000
_cell.length_c   1.000
_cell.angle_alpha   90.00
_cell.angle_beta   90.00
_cell.angle_gamma   90.00
#
_symmetry.space_group_name_H-M   'P 1'
#
loop_
_entity.id
_entity.type
_entity.pdbx_description
1 polymer ?
#
loop_
_entity_poly.entity_id
_entity_poly.type
_entity_poly.pdbx_seq_one_letter_code
_entity_poly.pdbx_strand_id
1 'polypeptide(L)'
;MKKNIFKLFSAMAISATVLTGCIEEIFPENSTATSEQIGASASALEAAINGLPSQMVQGYLVYGRQVRESDLAYPSLMLVQSELLGDIVATEYGYDWWWRYSANYGMADNTYESFLPYFALYKFIKSANDVIAVVDVTDPTISDEMRGYGSMAHAFRALDYYTLMALFEPVENIYTDCSKILGLTVPIVTEATTNDMAKNNPRATREEMMAFILSDLDKAEIGLADYTPTSKTFPDLSVVYGLKAKVYMWNGEYAKAAE
;
A
#
# COMPACT_ATOMS: atom_id res chain seq x y z
N MET A 1 -38.97 -53.96 -25.36
CA MET A 1 -37.84 -53.02 -25.61
C MET A 1 -38.17 -51.56 -25.36
N LYS A 2 -39.30 -51.01 -25.76
CA LYS A 2 -39.66 -49.58 -25.58
C LYS A 2 -39.73 -49.08 -24.11
N LYS A 3 -40.14 -49.92 -23.16
CA LYS A 3 -40.24 -49.54 -21.73
C LYS A 3 -38.89 -49.33 -21.03
N ASN A 4 -37.84 -49.99 -21.49
CA ASN A 4 -36.49 -49.88 -20.89
C ASN A 4 -35.72 -48.66 -21.41
N ILE A 5 -36.00 -48.17 -22.62
CA ILE A 5 -35.42 -46.97 -23.20
C ILE A 5 -35.91 -45.72 -22.46
N PHE A 6 -37.21 -45.69 -22.10
CA PHE A 6 -37.78 -44.56 -21.34
C PHE A 6 -37.20 -44.44 -19.92
N LYS A 7 -36.92 -45.58 -19.26
CA LYS A 7 -36.25 -45.58 -17.95
C LYS A 7 -34.80 -45.09 -18.03
N LEU A 8 -34.12 -45.40 -19.12
CA LEU A 8 -32.72 -44.95 -19.35
C LEU A 8 -32.67 -43.44 -19.61
N PHE A 9 -33.62 -42.91 -20.39
CA PHE A 9 -33.75 -41.46 -20.65
C PHE A 9 -34.12 -40.68 -19.38
N SER A 10 -35.02 -41.20 -18.55
CA SER A 10 -35.40 -40.57 -17.28
C SER A 10 -34.24 -40.57 -16.27
N ALA A 11 -33.40 -41.61 -16.21
CA ALA A 11 -32.25 -41.68 -15.36
C ALA A 11 -31.13 -40.71 -15.81
N MET A 12 -30.97 -40.54 -17.13
CA MET A 12 -30.00 -39.61 -17.71
C MET A 12 -30.41 -38.15 -17.57
N ALA A 13 -31.71 -37.84 -17.57
CA ALA A 13 -32.24 -36.48 -17.32
C ALA A 13 -32.11 -36.08 -15.84
N ILE A 14 -32.23 -37.01 -14.90
CA ILE A 14 -32.07 -36.74 -13.47
C ILE A 14 -30.59 -36.58 -13.11
N SER A 15 -29.66 -37.30 -13.74
CA SER A 15 -28.22 -37.10 -13.51
C SER A 15 -27.65 -35.81 -14.11
N ALA A 16 -28.30 -35.21 -15.11
CA ALA A 16 -27.87 -33.93 -15.67
C ALA A 16 -28.28 -32.71 -14.80
N THR A 17 -29.31 -32.83 -13.95
CA THR A 17 -29.74 -31.76 -13.06
C THR A 17 -28.97 -31.71 -11.73
N VAL A 18 -28.19 -32.73 -11.39
CA VAL A 18 -27.39 -32.74 -10.15
C VAL A 18 -25.97 -32.18 -10.33
N LEU A 19 -25.57 -31.90 -11.58
CA LEU A 19 -24.26 -31.34 -11.91
C LEU A 19 -24.22 -29.81 -12.03
N THR A 20 -25.34 -29.12 -11.83
CA THR A 20 -25.33 -27.68 -11.55
C THR A 20 -25.17 -27.45 -10.04
N GLY A 21 -24.15 -28.02 -9.45
CA GLY A 21 -23.63 -27.53 -8.19
C GLY A 21 -23.17 -26.10 -8.45
N CYS A 22 -23.81 -25.13 -7.80
CA CYS A 22 -23.23 -23.80 -7.65
C CYS A 22 -21.82 -24.06 -7.16
N ILE A 23 -20.82 -23.76 -7.99
CA ILE A 23 -19.47 -23.53 -7.49
C ILE A 23 -19.65 -22.25 -6.67
N GLU A 24 -19.91 -22.38 -5.38
CA GLU A 24 -19.75 -21.28 -4.47
C GLU A 24 -18.27 -20.89 -4.59
N GLU A 25 -18.06 -19.66 -4.97
CA GLU A 25 -16.73 -19.08 -5.03
C GLU A 25 -16.12 -19.21 -3.64
N ILE A 26 -15.18 -20.14 -3.49
CA ILE A 26 -14.47 -20.34 -2.21
C ILE A 26 -13.46 -19.20 -2.15
N PHE A 27 -13.83 -18.15 -1.43
CA PHE A 27 -12.88 -17.09 -1.11
C PHE A 27 -11.75 -17.69 -0.26
N PRO A 28 -10.48 -17.36 -0.58
CA PRO A 28 -9.37 -17.85 0.23
C PRO A 28 -9.55 -17.37 1.67
N GLU A 29 -9.56 -18.29 2.63
CA GLU A 29 -9.66 -18.01 4.07
C GLU A 29 -8.44 -17.25 4.62
N ASN A 30 -7.51 -16.86 3.78
CA ASN A 30 -6.32 -16.11 4.14
C ASN A 30 -6.61 -14.61 4.15
N SER A 31 -7.01 -14.11 5.30
CA SER A 31 -6.85 -12.75 5.88
C SER A 31 -6.87 -11.51 4.98
N THR A 32 -7.13 -11.59 3.68
CA THR A 32 -7.23 -10.44 2.78
C THR A 32 -8.60 -10.46 2.13
N ALA A 33 -9.48 -9.54 2.51
CA ALA A 33 -10.78 -9.37 1.87
C ALA A 33 -10.60 -9.01 0.40
N THR A 34 -11.45 -9.53 -0.49
CA THR A 34 -11.47 -9.12 -1.90
C THR A 34 -12.10 -7.72 -2.03
N SER A 35 -11.83 -7.02 -3.14
CA SER A 35 -12.46 -5.72 -3.42
C SER A 35 -13.99 -5.82 -3.40
N GLU A 36 -14.58 -6.91 -3.88
CA GLU A 36 -16.03 -7.17 -3.83
C GLU A 36 -16.53 -7.30 -2.38
N GLN A 37 -15.77 -7.98 -1.51
CA GLN A 37 -16.11 -8.09 -0.09
C GLN A 37 -15.99 -6.74 0.63
N ILE A 38 -14.99 -5.93 0.30
CA ILE A 38 -14.80 -4.57 0.84
C ILE A 38 -15.96 -3.66 0.38
N GLY A 39 -16.36 -3.72 -0.88
CA GLY A 39 -17.46 -2.94 -1.44
C GLY A 39 -18.86 -3.41 -1.04
N ALA A 40 -19.00 -4.59 -0.42
CA ALA A 40 -20.30 -5.20 -0.13
C ALA A 40 -21.13 -4.42 0.92
N SER A 41 -20.50 -3.67 1.82
CA SER A 41 -21.19 -2.87 2.83
C SER A 41 -20.31 -1.76 3.41
N ALA A 42 -20.93 -0.71 3.96
CA ALA A 42 -20.22 0.37 4.65
C ALA A 42 -19.37 -0.15 5.81
N SER A 43 -19.84 -1.17 6.55
CA SER A 43 -19.07 -1.78 7.64
C SER A 43 -17.86 -2.58 7.17
N ALA A 44 -17.93 -3.20 6.00
CA ALA A 44 -16.78 -3.89 5.41
C ALA A 44 -15.71 -2.87 4.94
N LEU A 45 -16.17 -1.77 4.36
CA LEU A 45 -15.29 -0.66 3.97
C LEU A 45 -14.64 0.00 5.19
N GLU A 46 -15.40 0.24 6.27
CA GLU A 46 -14.88 0.74 7.54
C GLU A 46 -13.82 -0.21 8.12
N ALA A 47 -14.06 -1.52 8.10
CA ALA A 47 -13.08 -2.50 8.55
C ALA A 47 -11.79 -2.47 7.71
N ALA A 48 -11.89 -2.30 6.38
CA ALA A 48 -10.74 -2.17 5.50
C ALA A 48 -9.93 -0.91 5.80
N ILE A 49 -10.58 0.24 6.01
CA ILE A 49 -9.93 1.49 6.38
C ILE A 49 -9.25 1.38 7.75
N ASN A 50 -9.89 0.75 8.74
CA ASN A 50 -9.30 0.50 10.06
C ASN A 50 -8.06 -0.41 9.97
N GLY A 51 -8.00 -1.27 8.96
CA GLY A 51 -6.86 -2.13 8.67
C GLY A 51 -5.60 -1.36 8.25
N LEU A 52 -5.72 -0.20 7.60
CA LEU A 52 -4.57 0.54 7.08
C LEU A 52 -3.59 0.98 8.19
N PRO A 53 -3.99 1.75 9.20
CA PRO A 53 -3.08 2.10 10.28
C PRO A 53 -2.65 0.89 11.13
N SER A 54 -3.51 -0.14 11.27
CA SER A 54 -3.16 -1.36 12.00
C SER A 54 -2.00 -2.09 11.38
N GLN A 55 -1.91 -2.15 10.06
CA GLN A 55 -0.80 -2.79 9.35
C GLN A 55 0.54 -2.06 9.58
N MET A 56 0.52 -0.75 9.78
CA MET A 56 1.72 0.05 9.96
C MET A 56 2.48 -0.27 11.26
N VAL A 57 1.82 -0.86 12.25
CA VAL A 57 2.41 -1.22 13.54
C VAL A 57 2.57 -2.73 13.74
N GLN A 58 2.30 -3.53 12.71
CA GLN A 58 2.49 -4.99 12.76
C GLN A 58 3.91 -5.36 12.36
N GLY A 59 4.43 -6.43 12.98
CA GLY A 59 5.66 -7.06 12.53
C GLY A 59 5.40 -7.97 11.31
N TYR A 60 6.30 -7.93 10.33
CA TYR A 60 6.20 -8.75 9.13
C TYR A 60 7.31 -9.79 9.06
N LEU A 61 6.92 -11.02 8.70
CA LEU A 61 7.88 -12.06 8.34
C LEU A 61 8.39 -11.78 6.92
N VAL A 62 9.68 -11.53 6.81
CA VAL A 62 10.38 -11.39 5.55
C VAL A 62 11.47 -12.44 5.49
N TYR A 63 11.58 -13.18 4.41
CA TYR A 63 12.48 -14.33 4.26
C TYR A 63 12.31 -15.41 5.33
N GLY A 64 11.09 -15.55 5.90
CA GLY A 64 10.81 -16.55 6.93
C GLY A 64 11.49 -16.30 8.28
N ARG A 65 12.03 -15.11 8.51
CA ARG A 65 12.64 -14.73 9.81
C ARG A 65 11.57 -14.44 10.84
N GLN A 66 11.86 -14.78 12.09
CA GLN A 66 11.00 -14.44 13.21
C GLN A 66 10.95 -12.92 13.38
N VAL A 67 9.74 -12.39 13.54
CA VAL A 67 9.51 -10.98 13.85
C VAL A 67 10.17 -10.62 15.18
N ARG A 68 10.86 -9.50 15.19
CA ARG A 68 11.45 -8.88 16.38
C ARG A 68 10.81 -7.51 16.58
N GLU A 69 10.99 -6.93 17.74
CA GLU A 69 10.50 -5.56 18.02
C GLU A 69 11.10 -4.53 17.04
N SER A 70 12.33 -4.74 16.61
CA SER A 70 12.98 -3.94 15.56
C SER A 70 12.38 -4.12 14.16
N ASP A 71 11.52 -5.10 13.96
CA ASP A 71 10.94 -5.44 12.66
C ASP A 71 9.48 -5.00 12.55
N LEU A 72 9.02 -4.11 13.44
CA LEU A 72 7.73 -3.45 13.34
C LEU A 72 7.76 -2.52 12.12
N ALA A 73 6.75 -2.66 11.25
CA ALA A 73 6.78 -2.05 9.92
C ALA A 73 7.12 -0.55 9.93
N TYR A 74 6.19 0.31 10.29
CA TYR A 74 6.41 1.75 10.18
C TYR A 74 7.46 2.32 11.15
N PRO A 75 7.53 1.91 12.44
CA PRO A 75 8.62 2.33 13.31
C PRO A 75 10.01 1.97 12.79
N SER A 76 10.18 0.78 12.19
CA SER A 76 11.45 0.39 11.56
C SER A 76 11.78 1.23 10.33
N LEU A 77 10.77 1.59 9.51
CA LEU A 77 10.95 2.49 8.38
C LEU A 77 11.44 3.86 8.81
N MET A 78 10.89 4.40 9.90
CA MET A 78 11.32 5.70 10.44
C MET A 78 12.75 5.66 10.95
N LEU A 79 13.17 4.57 11.58
CA LEU A 79 14.55 4.40 12.02
C LEU A 79 15.53 4.31 10.85
N VAL A 80 15.21 3.51 9.83
CA VAL A 80 16.02 3.42 8.62
C VAL A 80 16.15 4.77 7.94
N GLN A 81 15.04 5.49 7.78
CA GLN A 81 15.07 6.83 7.18
C GLN A 81 15.90 7.80 8.00
N SER A 82 15.76 7.81 9.33
CA SER A 82 16.51 8.69 10.22
C SER A 82 18.01 8.39 10.19
N GLU A 83 18.41 7.13 10.10
CA GLU A 83 19.81 6.75 9.98
C GLU A 83 20.41 7.14 8.63
N LEU A 84 19.68 6.90 7.53
CA LEU A 84 20.12 7.29 6.18
C LEU A 84 20.27 8.81 6.01
N LEU A 85 19.45 9.60 6.72
CA LEU A 85 19.56 11.06 6.74
C LEU A 85 20.62 11.58 7.72
N GLY A 86 21.21 10.70 8.54
CA GLY A 86 22.22 11.07 9.54
C GLY A 86 21.64 11.68 10.81
N ASP A 87 20.33 11.61 11.03
CA ASP A 87 19.65 12.17 12.21
C ASP A 87 19.87 11.31 13.45
N ILE A 88 20.05 10.01 13.27
CA ILE A 88 20.31 9.05 14.34
C ILE A 88 21.58 8.28 13.99
N VAL A 89 22.52 8.24 14.93
CA VAL A 89 23.66 7.34 14.88
C VAL A 89 23.43 6.23 15.89
N ALA A 90 23.10 5.05 15.41
CA ALA A 90 23.06 3.87 16.27
C ALA A 90 24.49 3.47 16.63
N THR A 91 24.85 3.60 17.90
CA THR A 91 26.15 3.11 18.41
C THR A 91 25.95 1.70 18.94
N GLU A 92 26.62 0.77 18.30
CA GLU A 92 26.59 -0.61 18.73
C GLU A 92 27.55 -0.84 19.89
N TYR A 93 27.04 -1.48 20.97
CA TYR A 93 27.88 -2.26 21.85
C TYR A 93 27.10 -3.44 22.42
N GLY A 94 27.43 -4.67 21.97
CA GLY A 94 26.90 -5.91 22.56
C GLY A 94 25.60 -6.39 22.00
N TYR A 95 24.58 -6.57 22.84
CA TYR A 95 23.30 -7.16 22.48
C TYR A 95 22.27 -6.14 21.95
N ASP A 96 22.70 -5.16 21.19
CA ASP A 96 21.80 -4.20 20.59
C ASP A 96 20.99 -4.86 19.47
N TRP A 97 19.65 -4.85 19.60
CA TRP A 97 18.71 -5.34 18.58
C TRP A 97 18.71 -4.48 17.32
N TRP A 98 19.25 -3.24 17.42
CA TRP A 98 19.32 -2.25 16.35
C TRP A 98 20.65 -2.27 15.58
N TRP A 99 21.58 -3.17 15.92
CA TRP A 99 22.90 -3.27 15.28
C TRP A 99 22.82 -3.35 13.75
N ARG A 100 21.70 -3.85 13.20
CA ARG A 100 21.49 -3.95 11.75
C ARG A 100 21.39 -2.60 11.06
N TYR A 101 20.94 -1.58 11.78
CA TYR A 101 20.79 -0.21 11.30
C TYR A 101 22.02 0.64 11.61
N SER A 102 22.96 0.12 12.39
CA SER A 102 24.17 0.82 12.79
C SER A 102 25.11 1.01 11.59
N ALA A 103 25.42 2.26 11.27
CA ALA A 103 26.31 2.65 10.18
C ALA A 103 25.97 2.02 8.82
N ASN A 104 24.68 1.77 8.55
CA ASN A 104 24.18 1.12 7.32
C ASN A 104 24.78 -0.27 7.05
N TYR A 105 25.27 -0.95 8.07
CA TYR A 105 25.98 -2.22 7.95
C TYR A 105 25.12 -3.32 7.32
N GLY A 106 23.81 -3.28 7.51
CA GLY A 106 22.85 -4.24 6.96
C GLY A 106 22.21 -3.82 5.64
N MET A 107 22.57 -2.69 5.04
CA MET A 107 21.88 -2.10 3.90
C MET A 107 22.39 -2.61 2.53
N ALA A 108 22.63 -3.91 2.39
CA ALA A 108 22.94 -4.51 1.11
C ALA A 108 21.65 -4.91 0.35
N ASP A 109 21.73 -5.07 -0.97
CA ASP A 109 20.62 -5.38 -1.86
C ASP A 109 19.90 -6.71 -1.56
N ASN A 110 20.54 -7.60 -0.83
CA ASN A 110 20.04 -8.92 -0.46
C ASN A 110 19.76 -9.06 1.05
N THR A 111 19.70 -7.95 1.78
CA THR A 111 19.46 -7.99 3.23
C THR A 111 18.00 -7.78 3.57
N TYR A 112 17.63 -8.23 4.77
CA TYR A 112 16.30 -8.03 5.33
C TYR A 112 15.96 -6.53 5.49
N GLU A 113 16.92 -5.75 5.92
CA GLU A 113 16.79 -4.33 6.21
C GLU A 113 16.46 -3.50 4.97
N SER A 114 17.00 -3.88 3.82
CA SER A 114 16.67 -3.24 2.54
C SER A 114 15.35 -3.73 1.96
N PHE A 115 15.01 -5.01 2.18
CA PHE A 115 13.79 -5.61 1.64
C PHE A 115 12.54 -5.25 2.44
N LEU A 116 12.64 -5.18 3.78
CA LEU A 116 11.49 -4.91 4.65
C LEU A 116 10.75 -3.59 4.28
N PRO A 117 11.43 -2.45 4.12
CA PRO A 117 10.78 -1.20 3.74
C PRO A 117 10.00 -1.34 2.42
N TYR A 118 10.63 -1.91 1.41
CA TYR A 118 9.99 -2.11 0.11
C TYR A 118 8.75 -3.00 0.22
N PHE A 119 8.90 -4.16 0.87
CA PHE A 119 7.81 -5.12 1.07
C PHE A 119 6.65 -4.53 1.86
N ALA A 120 6.94 -3.88 2.99
CA ALA A 120 5.89 -3.33 3.87
C ALA A 120 5.10 -2.22 3.18
N LEU A 121 5.79 -1.27 2.55
CA LEU A 121 5.13 -0.13 1.89
C LEU A 121 4.27 -0.59 0.70
N TYR A 122 4.74 -1.52 -0.13
CA TYR A 122 3.90 -2.06 -1.19
C TYR A 122 2.72 -2.88 -0.68
N LYS A 123 2.84 -3.52 0.49
CA LYS A 123 1.71 -4.17 1.15
C LYS A 123 0.66 -3.15 1.62
N PHE A 124 1.09 -2.01 2.17
CA PHE A 124 0.18 -0.92 2.55
C PHE A 124 -0.49 -0.31 1.32
N ILE A 125 0.27 -0.03 0.27
CA ILE A 125 -0.25 0.45 -1.02
C ILE A 125 -1.30 -0.52 -1.58
N LYS A 126 -1.06 -1.85 -1.51
CA LYS A 126 -2.05 -2.84 -1.94
C LYS A 126 -3.36 -2.70 -1.16
N SER A 127 -3.29 -2.57 0.16
CA SER A 127 -4.48 -2.40 1.00
C SER A 127 -5.22 -1.08 0.72
N ALA A 128 -4.49 0.00 0.46
CA ALA A 128 -5.10 1.26 0.03
C ALA A 128 -5.76 1.14 -1.36
N ASN A 129 -5.10 0.46 -2.31
CA ASN A 129 -5.65 0.17 -3.63
C ASN A 129 -6.95 -0.62 -3.56
N ASP A 130 -7.08 -1.57 -2.61
CA ASP A 130 -8.31 -2.36 -2.46
C ASP A 130 -9.51 -1.49 -2.05
N VAL A 131 -9.30 -0.47 -1.24
CA VAL A 131 -10.34 0.52 -0.90
C VAL A 131 -10.63 1.44 -2.09
N ILE A 132 -9.59 1.97 -2.74
CA ILE A 132 -9.71 2.88 -3.88
C ILE A 132 -10.44 2.21 -5.07
N ALA A 133 -10.26 0.90 -5.25
CA ALA A 133 -10.93 0.13 -6.29
C ALA A 133 -12.46 0.14 -6.17
N VAL A 134 -13.00 0.35 -4.97
CA VAL A 134 -14.44 0.26 -4.69
C VAL A 134 -15.08 1.60 -4.33
N VAL A 135 -14.27 2.66 -4.14
CA VAL A 135 -14.77 3.99 -3.79
C VAL A 135 -14.21 5.03 -4.75
N ASP A 136 -15.05 5.52 -5.65
CA ASP A 136 -14.72 6.71 -6.43
C ASP A 136 -15.13 7.96 -5.65
N VAL A 137 -14.13 8.67 -5.10
CA VAL A 137 -14.35 9.88 -4.29
C VAL A 137 -14.98 11.02 -5.09
N THR A 138 -14.95 10.95 -6.42
CA THR A 138 -15.56 11.96 -7.31
C THR A 138 -17.03 11.69 -7.63
N ASP A 139 -17.54 10.49 -7.28
CA ASP A 139 -18.95 10.14 -7.47
C ASP A 139 -19.84 10.96 -6.51
N PRO A 140 -20.71 11.83 -7.02
CA PRO A 140 -21.58 12.64 -6.18
C PRO A 140 -22.71 11.85 -5.49
N THR A 141 -22.89 10.58 -5.82
CA THR A 141 -23.98 9.74 -5.30
C THR A 141 -23.63 8.96 -4.05
N ILE A 142 -22.33 8.83 -3.72
CA ILE A 142 -21.89 8.15 -2.51
C ILE A 142 -22.08 9.03 -1.27
N SER A 143 -22.20 8.40 -0.09
CA SER A 143 -22.25 9.14 1.18
C SER A 143 -20.94 9.86 1.50
N ASP A 144 -21.01 10.94 2.29
CA ASP A 144 -19.82 11.67 2.73
C ASP A 144 -18.88 10.77 3.53
N GLU A 145 -19.43 9.82 4.30
CA GLU A 145 -18.65 8.82 5.03
C GLU A 145 -17.85 7.90 4.09
N MET A 146 -18.49 7.34 3.06
CA MET A 146 -17.78 6.52 2.05
C MET A 146 -16.73 7.33 1.30
N ARG A 147 -17.07 8.58 0.95
CA ARG A 147 -16.12 9.50 0.32
C ARG A 147 -14.94 9.78 1.24
N GLY A 148 -15.17 10.01 2.53
CA GLY A 148 -14.15 10.17 3.56
C GLY A 148 -13.21 8.95 3.62
N TYR A 149 -13.75 7.73 3.61
CA TYR A 149 -12.96 6.49 3.61
C TYR A 149 -12.08 6.36 2.36
N GLY A 150 -12.63 6.59 1.18
CA GLY A 150 -11.85 6.60 -0.06
C GLY A 150 -10.74 7.64 -0.04
N SER A 151 -11.04 8.84 0.47
CA SER A 151 -10.09 9.94 0.60
C SER A 151 -8.96 9.62 1.59
N MET A 152 -9.25 8.96 2.70
CA MET A 152 -8.21 8.48 3.62
C MET A 152 -7.30 7.44 2.95
N ALA A 153 -7.86 6.52 2.13
CA ALA A 153 -7.06 5.54 1.40
C ALA A 153 -6.10 6.21 0.40
N HIS A 154 -6.55 7.25 -0.31
CA HIS A 154 -5.68 8.07 -1.17
C HIS A 154 -4.57 8.76 -0.36
N ALA A 155 -4.87 9.32 0.81
CA ALA A 155 -3.87 9.96 1.66
C ALA A 155 -2.82 8.95 2.19
N PHE A 156 -3.23 7.74 2.60
CA PHE A 156 -2.30 6.67 2.99
C PHE A 156 -1.42 6.25 1.82
N ARG A 157 -1.97 6.02 0.62
CA ARG A 157 -1.18 5.65 -0.56
C ARG A 157 -0.17 6.74 -0.92
N ALA A 158 -0.56 8.00 -0.83
CA ALA A 158 0.34 9.13 -1.04
C ALA A 158 1.49 9.14 -0.03
N LEU A 159 1.23 8.89 1.26
CA LEU A 159 2.24 8.78 2.30
C LEU A 159 3.23 7.64 2.01
N ASP A 160 2.70 6.48 1.61
CA ASP A 160 3.52 5.29 1.33
C ASP A 160 4.44 5.52 0.13
N TYR A 161 3.94 6.13 -0.95
CA TYR A 161 4.78 6.49 -2.10
C TYR A 161 5.77 7.60 -1.81
N TYR A 162 5.40 8.60 -1.02
CA TYR A 162 6.35 9.59 -0.56
C TYR A 162 7.49 8.95 0.23
N THR A 163 7.17 8.02 1.12
CA THR A 163 8.16 7.29 1.92
C THR A 163 9.05 6.41 1.04
N LEU A 164 8.47 5.69 0.06
CA LEU A 164 9.23 4.91 -0.92
C LEU A 164 10.18 5.80 -1.75
N MET A 165 9.69 6.94 -2.23
CA MET A 165 10.51 7.90 -2.97
C MET A 165 11.70 8.36 -2.11
N ALA A 166 11.44 8.74 -0.87
CA ALA A 166 12.47 9.21 0.05
C ALA A 166 13.55 8.15 0.38
N LEU A 167 13.16 6.87 0.42
CA LEU A 167 14.07 5.75 0.74
C LEU A 167 14.82 5.21 -0.49
N PHE A 168 14.20 5.23 -1.68
CA PHE A 168 14.71 4.48 -2.84
C PHE A 168 15.06 5.35 -4.05
N GLU A 169 14.86 6.66 -3.99
CA GLU A 169 15.38 7.55 -5.03
C GLU A 169 16.89 7.72 -4.85
N PRO A 170 17.69 7.35 -5.85
CA PRO A 170 19.14 7.46 -5.75
C PRO A 170 19.59 8.92 -5.69
N VAL A 171 20.50 9.22 -4.79
CA VAL A 171 21.17 10.51 -4.70
C VAL A 171 22.61 10.38 -5.23
N GLU A 172 23.04 11.36 -6.01
CA GLU A 172 24.40 11.41 -6.51
C GLU A 172 25.40 11.39 -5.35
N ASN A 173 26.38 10.52 -5.42
CA ASN A 173 27.41 10.37 -4.40
C ASN A 173 28.76 9.93 -5.01
N ILE A 174 29.83 10.07 -4.25
CA ILE A 174 31.19 9.77 -4.70
C ILE A 174 31.57 8.28 -4.60
N TYR A 175 30.72 7.43 -4.02
CA TYR A 175 31.04 6.04 -3.71
C TYR A 175 30.49 5.05 -4.73
N THR A 176 29.41 5.40 -5.42
CA THR A 176 28.68 4.51 -6.33
C THR A 176 28.27 5.25 -7.59
N ASP A 177 28.54 4.67 -8.76
CA ASP A 177 28.01 5.19 -10.02
C ASP A 177 26.50 4.89 -10.13
N CYS A 178 25.68 5.88 -9.82
CA CYS A 178 24.24 5.82 -9.94
C CYS A 178 23.69 6.60 -11.17
N SER A 179 24.57 7.04 -12.07
CA SER A 179 24.22 7.89 -13.21
C SER A 179 23.04 7.38 -14.06
N LYS A 180 22.90 6.05 -14.19
CA LYS A 180 21.83 5.42 -14.98
C LYS A 180 20.47 5.39 -14.31
N ILE A 181 20.41 5.67 -13.01
CA ILE A 181 19.19 5.56 -12.19
C ILE A 181 18.86 6.86 -11.44
N LEU A 182 19.66 7.91 -11.63
CA LEU A 182 19.35 9.25 -11.09
C LEU A 182 18.00 9.74 -11.63
N GLY A 183 17.17 10.28 -10.73
CA GLY A 183 15.82 10.74 -11.06
C GLY A 183 14.80 9.63 -11.25
N LEU A 184 15.16 8.36 -11.03
CA LEU A 184 14.21 7.26 -10.98
C LEU A 184 13.85 6.94 -9.53
N THR A 185 12.56 6.74 -9.28
CA THR A 185 12.03 6.39 -7.94
C THR A 185 11.74 4.90 -7.84
N VAL A 186 10.50 4.51 -7.69
CA VAL A 186 10.03 3.12 -7.63
C VAL A 186 8.88 2.91 -8.63
N PRO A 187 8.51 1.66 -8.98
CA PRO A 187 7.35 1.40 -9.82
C PRO A 187 6.04 1.90 -9.19
N ILE A 188 5.16 2.51 -9.98
CA ILE A 188 3.80 2.86 -9.54
C ILE A 188 2.88 1.66 -9.75
N VAL A 189 2.19 1.24 -8.70
CA VAL A 189 1.19 0.16 -8.68
C VAL A 189 -0.12 0.73 -8.17
N THR A 190 -1.16 0.66 -8.98
CA THR A 190 -2.50 1.17 -8.66
C THR A 190 -3.51 0.03 -8.55
N GLU A 191 -4.74 0.35 -8.21
CA GLU A 191 -5.90 -0.55 -8.24
C GLU A 191 -6.15 -1.17 -9.62
N ALA A 192 -5.72 -0.49 -10.68
CA ALA A 192 -5.85 -0.97 -12.07
C ALA A 192 -4.67 -1.83 -12.54
N THR A 193 -3.61 -1.98 -11.74
CA THR A 193 -2.40 -2.71 -12.13
C THR A 193 -2.65 -4.22 -12.06
N THR A 194 -2.65 -4.87 -13.21
CA THR A 194 -2.78 -6.34 -13.30
C THR A 194 -1.44 -7.04 -13.02
N ASN A 195 -1.50 -8.35 -12.73
CA ASN A 195 -0.30 -9.16 -12.53
C ASN A 195 0.65 -9.14 -13.76
N ASP A 196 0.12 -9.04 -14.97
CA ASP A 196 0.95 -8.99 -16.17
C ASP A 196 1.61 -7.61 -16.36
N MET A 197 0.91 -6.53 -16.02
CA MET A 197 1.49 -5.18 -15.97
C MET A 197 2.60 -5.10 -14.92
N ALA A 198 2.40 -5.68 -13.75
CA ALA A 198 3.37 -5.66 -12.66
C ALA A 198 4.70 -6.35 -13.00
N LYS A 199 4.69 -7.38 -13.87
CA LYS A 199 5.91 -8.10 -14.30
C LYS A 199 6.91 -7.22 -15.04
N ASN A 200 6.44 -6.19 -15.74
CA ASN A 200 7.24 -5.30 -16.57
C ASN A 200 7.00 -3.83 -16.20
N ASN A 201 6.76 -3.55 -14.94
CA ASN A 201 6.52 -2.21 -14.43
C ASN A 201 7.86 -1.52 -14.12
N PRO A 202 8.33 -0.57 -14.94
CA PRO A 202 9.59 0.11 -14.71
C PRO A 202 9.51 1.06 -13.50
N ARG A 203 10.64 1.51 -13.02
CA ARG A 203 10.72 2.61 -12.06
C ARG A 203 10.17 3.88 -12.69
N ALA A 204 9.31 4.58 -11.96
CA ALA A 204 8.80 5.89 -12.38
C ALA A 204 9.88 6.96 -12.22
N THR A 205 9.84 7.99 -13.05
CA THR A 205 10.64 9.18 -12.85
C THR A 205 10.17 9.94 -11.60
N ARG A 206 11.01 10.86 -11.09
CA ARG A 206 10.63 11.76 -9.99
C ARG A 206 9.37 12.54 -10.33
N GLU A 207 9.31 13.11 -11.53
CA GLU A 207 8.18 13.90 -11.99
C GLU A 207 6.88 13.09 -12.04
N GLU A 208 6.94 11.88 -12.59
CA GLU A 208 5.78 10.96 -12.64
C GLU A 208 5.32 10.59 -11.23
N MET A 209 6.24 10.24 -10.34
CA MET A 209 5.93 9.87 -8.96
C MET A 209 5.31 11.05 -8.19
N MET A 210 5.88 12.24 -8.31
CA MET A 210 5.36 13.44 -7.65
C MET A 210 3.97 13.81 -8.16
N ALA A 211 3.76 13.77 -9.48
CA ALA A 211 2.44 14.01 -10.07
C ALA A 211 1.41 12.99 -9.57
N PHE A 212 1.81 11.73 -9.43
CA PHE A 212 0.96 10.68 -8.90
C PHE A 212 0.59 10.92 -7.43
N ILE A 213 1.59 11.21 -6.58
CA ILE A 213 1.36 11.52 -5.15
C ILE A 213 0.44 12.73 -4.99
N LEU A 214 0.69 13.82 -5.73
CA LEU A 214 -0.14 15.02 -5.67
C LEU A 214 -1.57 14.74 -6.15
N SER A 215 -1.75 13.94 -7.19
CA SER A 215 -3.08 13.52 -7.65
C SER A 215 -3.84 12.73 -6.59
N ASP A 216 -3.17 11.86 -5.82
CA ASP A 216 -3.79 11.17 -4.70
C ASP A 216 -4.16 12.15 -3.57
N LEU A 217 -3.29 13.11 -3.27
CA LEU A 217 -3.57 14.13 -2.26
C LEU A 217 -4.72 15.07 -2.67
N ASP A 218 -4.86 15.37 -3.95
CA ASP A 218 -6.02 16.14 -4.47
C ASP A 218 -7.32 15.35 -4.31
N LYS A 219 -7.30 14.04 -4.55
CA LYS A 219 -8.46 13.16 -4.31
C LYS A 219 -8.76 13.01 -2.82
N ALA A 220 -7.73 12.95 -1.98
CA ALA A 220 -7.90 12.91 -0.53
C ALA A 220 -8.56 14.21 -0.02
N GLU A 221 -8.21 15.35 -0.57
CA GLU A 221 -8.79 16.64 -0.20
C GLU A 221 -10.31 16.69 -0.47
N ILE A 222 -10.79 16.11 -1.58
CA ILE A 222 -12.21 16.13 -1.96
C ILE A 222 -13.13 15.65 -0.83
N GLY A 223 -12.83 14.50 -0.23
CA GLY A 223 -13.70 13.94 0.80
C GLY A 223 -13.35 14.39 2.21
N LEU A 224 -12.08 14.73 2.49
CA LEU A 224 -11.65 15.18 3.81
C LEU A 224 -11.94 16.66 4.07
N ALA A 225 -12.36 17.41 3.06
CA ALA A 225 -12.85 18.78 3.25
C ALA A 225 -14.14 18.81 4.10
N ASP A 226 -15.02 17.82 3.92
CA ASP A 226 -16.33 17.75 4.57
C ASP A 226 -16.45 16.60 5.59
N TYR A 227 -15.41 15.76 5.72
CA TYR A 227 -15.37 14.62 6.62
C TYR A 227 -14.18 14.69 7.58
N THR A 228 -14.48 14.63 8.87
CA THR A 228 -13.43 14.58 9.92
C THR A 228 -13.35 13.18 10.51
N PRO A 229 -12.21 12.49 10.38
CA PRO A 229 -12.01 11.17 10.99
C PRO A 229 -12.16 11.20 12.51
N THR A 230 -12.75 10.15 13.08
CA THR A 230 -12.99 10.02 14.53
C THR A 230 -11.74 9.70 15.33
N SER A 231 -10.71 9.14 14.69
CA SER A 231 -9.45 8.75 15.32
C SER A 231 -8.26 9.52 14.74
N LYS A 232 -7.31 9.87 15.59
CA LYS A 232 -6.03 10.50 15.21
C LYS A 232 -5.06 9.56 14.46
N THR A 233 -5.40 8.29 14.35
CA THR A 233 -4.65 7.32 13.52
C THR A 233 -4.98 7.45 12.04
N PHE A 234 -6.03 8.18 11.69
CA PHE A 234 -6.42 8.46 10.32
C PHE A 234 -5.95 9.83 9.86
N PRO A 235 -5.58 9.96 8.58
CA PRO A 235 -5.27 11.26 8.00
C PRO A 235 -6.54 12.12 7.93
N ASP A 236 -6.44 13.35 8.39
CA ASP A 236 -7.39 14.42 8.19
C ASP A 236 -6.89 15.40 7.12
N LEU A 237 -7.64 16.45 6.86
CA LEU A 237 -7.28 17.46 5.87
C LEU A 237 -5.93 18.14 6.18
N SER A 238 -5.58 18.30 7.45
CA SER A 238 -4.30 18.90 7.84
C SER A 238 -3.11 18.00 7.50
N VAL A 239 -3.28 16.68 7.58
CA VAL A 239 -2.28 15.70 7.14
C VAL A 239 -2.10 15.77 5.62
N VAL A 240 -3.18 15.92 4.85
CA VAL A 240 -3.12 16.08 3.38
C VAL A 240 -2.29 17.31 3.00
N TYR A 241 -2.54 18.46 3.61
CA TYR A 241 -1.76 19.67 3.36
C TYR A 241 -0.30 19.52 3.80
N GLY A 242 -0.06 18.90 4.95
CA GLY A 242 1.30 18.60 5.40
C GLY A 242 2.08 17.69 4.44
N LEU A 243 1.42 16.71 3.82
CA LEU A 243 2.03 15.85 2.81
C LEU A 243 2.26 16.61 1.48
N LYS A 244 1.32 17.43 1.02
CA LYS A 244 1.52 18.32 -0.15
C LYS A 244 2.74 19.22 0.05
N ALA A 245 2.85 19.85 1.22
CA ALA A 245 4.01 20.67 1.55
C ALA A 245 5.32 19.87 1.48
N LYS A 246 5.38 18.66 2.06
CA LYS A 246 6.56 17.80 1.98
C LYS A 246 6.93 17.44 0.55
N VAL A 247 5.97 17.10 -0.31
CA VAL A 247 6.20 16.78 -1.71
C VAL A 247 6.78 17.99 -2.46
N TYR A 248 6.21 19.17 -2.27
CA TYR A 248 6.75 20.39 -2.87
C TYR A 248 8.15 20.74 -2.35
N MET A 249 8.40 20.57 -1.04
CA MET A 249 9.74 20.75 -0.48
C MET A 249 10.77 19.79 -1.10
N TRP A 250 10.39 18.53 -1.30
CA TRP A 250 11.27 17.53 -1.94
C TRP A 250 11.68 17.95 -3.36
N ASN A 251 10.80 18.64 -4.08
CA ASN A 251 11.06 19.17 -5.41
C ASN A 251 11.72 20.56 -5.42
N GLY A 252 12.00 21.15 -4.26
CA GLY A 252 12.53 22.50 -4.17
C GLY A 252 11.52 23.62 -4.48
N GLU A 253 10.22 23.29 -4.56
CA GLU A 253 9.12 24.22 -4.82
C GLU A 253 8.65 24.89 -3.52
N TYR A 254 9.56 25.55 -2.81
CA TYR A 254 9.31 26.08 -1.45
C TYR A 254 8.18 27.11 -1.38
N ALA A 255 7.92 27.86 -2.45
CA ALA A 255 6.80 28.80 -2.50
C ALA A 255 5.46 28.06 -2.39
N LYS A 256 5.26 26.98 -3.16
CA LYS A 256 4.05 26.16 -3.10
C LYS A 256 3.93 25.37 -1.79
N ALA A 257 5.07 25.02 -1.18
CA ALA A 257 5.06 24.34 0.10
C ALA A 257 4.64 25.24 1.28
N ALA A 258 4.74 26.57 1.09
CA ALA A 258 4.35 27.55 2.12
C ALA A 258 2.88 27.99 2.01
N GLU A 259 2.20 27.75 0.91
CA GLU A 259 0.76 27.97 0.70
C GLU A 259 -0.08 26.92 1.39
#